data_80efeb1064cc040525ba3a2d9238d572
#
_entry.id   80efeb1064cc040525ba3a2d9238d572
#
_cell.length_a   1.000
_cell.length_b   1.000
_cell.length_c   1.000
_cell.angle_alpha   90.00
_cell.angle_beta   90.00
_cell.angle_gamma   90.00
#
_symmetry.space_group_name_H-M   'P 1'
#
loop_
_entity.id
_entity.type
_entity.pdbx_description
1 polymer ?
#
loop_
_entity_poly.entity_id
_entity_poly.type
_entity_poly.pdbx_seq_one_letter_code
_entity_poly.pdbx_strand_id
1 'polypeptide(L)'
;MSVLICGSLAFDTITNFPGRFAQQILPDQMHILNVSFLVPTLRREFGGCAGNIAYTLHLLGGKPLVMAAVGSDGGEYLQRLESWGLDTSLVRRASDTYTAQAIIITDEDNNQITAFHPGAMQQAHVTTVPE
;
A
#
# COMPACT_ATOMS: atom_id res chain seq x y z
N MET A 1 -4.25 -24.26 13.59
CA MET A 1 -5.43 -23.62 12.98
C MET A 1 -4.93 -22.46 12.14
N SER A 2 -5.29 -22.39 10.87
CA SER A 2 -4.97 -21.26 10.00
C SER A 2 -6.06 -20.20 10.10
N VAL A 3 -5.67 -18.92 9.93
CA VAL A 3 -6.59 -17.77 9.96
C VAL A 3 -6.60 -17.15 8.58
N LEU A 4 -7.76 -17.13 7.92
CA LEU A 4 -7.95 -16.45 6.66
C LEU A 4 -8.05 -14.93 6.91
N ILE A 5 -7.21 -14.18 6.20
CA ILE A 5 -7.15 -12.72 6.27
C ILE A 5 -7.49 -12.17 4.90
N CYS A 6 -8.66 -11.55 4.80
CA CYS A 6 -9.14 -10.91 3.57
C CYS A 6 -8.91 -9.39 3.68
N GLY A 7 -8.23 -8.81 2.71
CA GLY A 7 -7.98 -7.37 2.70
C GLY A 7 -6.96 -6.97 1.63
N SER A 8 -6.42 -5.75 1.76
CA SER A 8 -5.47 -5.20 0.81
C SER A 8 -4.03 -5.64 1.06
N LEU A 9 -3.29 -5.80 -0.03
CA LEU A 9 -1.85 -5.69 -0.10
C LEU A 9 -1.54 -4.42 -0.90
N ALA A 10 -0.68 -3.56 -0.38
CA ALA A 10 -0.36 -2.28 -0.98
C ALA A 10 1.11 -1.91 -0.76
N PHE A 11 1.60 -0.99 -1.57
CA PHE A 11 2.87 -0.32 -1.31
C PHE A 11 2.60 1.11 -0.83
N ASP A 12 3.36 1.56 0.16
CA ASP A 12 3.33 2.92 0.66
C ASP A 12 4.65 3.62 0.26
N THR A 13 4.57 4.58 -0.65
CA THR A 13 5.69 5.46 -1.01
C THR A 13 5.62 6.70 -0.13
N ILE A 14 6.56 6.81 0.81
CA ILE A 14 6.56 7.82 1.85
C ILE A 14 7.71 8.80 1.59
N THR A 15 7.38 10.08 1.52
CA THR A 15 8.32 11.16 1.30
C THR A 15 8.13 12.27 2.32
N ASN A 16 9.21 13.00 2.63
CA ASN A 16 9.16 14.15 3.53
C ASN A 16 9.56 15.41 2.76
N PHE A 17 8.72 16.43 2.83
CA PHE A 17 8.99 17.75 2.32
C PHE A 17 9.61 18.61 3.44
N PRO A 18 10.85 19.11 3.28
CA PRO A 18 11.52 19.93 4.30
C PRO A 18 11.05 21.39 4.21
N GLY A 19 9.78 21.60 4.48
CA GLY A 19 9.10 22.89 4.44
C GLY A 19 7.64 22.73 4.83
N ARG A 20 6.86 23.77 4.60
CA ARG A 20 5.42 23.81 4.96
C ARG A 20 4.58 23.98 3.71
N PHE A 21 3.55 23.15 3.55
CA PHE A 21 2.61 23.27 2.43
C PHE A 21 1.94 24.63 2.38
N ALA A 22 1.62 25.21 3.55
CA ALA A 22 1.02 26.54 3.65
C ALA A 22 1.85 27.67 3.03
N GLN A 23 3.17 27.47 2.88
CA GLN A 23 4.07 28.43 2.23
C GLN A 23 4.16 28.25 0.72
N GLN A 24 3.78 27.06 0.22
CA GLN A 24 3.86 26.72 -1.20
C GLN A 24 2.49 26.82 -1.90
N ILE A 25 1.41 26.61 -1.16
CA ILE A 25 0.03 26.64 -1.67
C ILE A 25 -0.56 27.99 -1.31
N LEU A 26 -0.73 28.85 -2.33
CA LEU A 26 -1.29 30.20 -2.15
C LEU A 26 -2.81 30.15 -2.18
N PRO A 27 -3.54 30.50 -1.09
CA PRO A 27 -4.99 30.39 -1.02
C PRO A 27 -5.71 31.18 -2.13
N ASP A 28 -5.19 32.36 -2.49
CA ASP A 28 -5.78 33.23 -3.49
C ASP A 28 -5.60 32.73 -4.95
N GLN A 29 -4.77 31.70 -5.16
CA GLN A 29 -4.46 31.14 -6.47
C GLN A 29 -4.87 29.66 -6.59
N MET A 30 -5.76 29.18 -5.75
CA MET A 30 -6.24 27.78 -5.75
C MET A 30 -6.92 27.37 -7.06
N HIS A 31 -7.40 28.31 -7.85
CA HIS A 31 -8.01 28.06 -9.18
C HIS A 31 -6.99 27.69 -10.27
N ILE A 32 -5.70 27.95 -10.03
CA ILE A 32 -4.58 27.57 -10.92
C ILE A 32 -3.49 26.96 -10.05
N LEU A 33 -3.76 25.78 -9.49
CA LEU A 33 -2.81 25.12 -8.62
C LEU A 33 -1.77 24.35 -9.45
N ASN A 34 -0.54 24.81 -9.42
CA ASN A 34 0.63 24.10 -9.96
C ASN A 34 1.75 24.16 -8.91
N VAL A 35 1.87 23.11 -8.11
CA VAL A 35 2.82 23.03 -7.00
C VAL A 35 3.75 21.84 -7.20
N SER A 36 5.04 22.06 -6.99
CA SER A 36 6.07 21.04 -7.03
C SER A 36 6.82 21.00 -5.70
N PHE A 37 6.92 19.83 -5.11
CA PHE A 37 7.66 19.62 -3.86
C PHE A 37 8.96 18.88 -4.15
N LEU A 38 10.09 19.48 -3.77
CA LEU A 38 11.36 18.76 -3.75
C LEU A 38 11.44 17.94 -2.48
N VAL A 39 11.42 16.62 -2.62
CA VAL A 39 11.50 15.68 -1.49
C VAL A 39 12.85 14.96 -1.53
N PRO A 40 13.75 15.22 -0.58
CA PRO A 40 15.12 14.68 -0.59
C PRO A 40 15.16 13.19 -0.25
N THR A 41 14.11 12.65 0.36
CA THR A 41 14.03 11.25 0.79
C THR A 41 12.77 10.60 0.26
N LEU A 42 12.92 9.34 -0.16
CA LEU A 42 11.83 8.47 -0.56
C LEU A 42 12.09 7.10 0.02
N ARG A 43 11.08 6.52 0.66
CA ARG A 43 11.10 5.11 1.05
C ARG A 43 9.83 4.43 0.58
N ARG A 44 9.95 3.16 0.23
CA ARG A 44 8.84 2.31 -0.14
C ARG A 44 8.65 1.24 0.90
N GLU A 45 7.46 1.15 1.45
CA GLU A 45 7.10 0.20 2.50
C GLU A 45 6.02 -0.77 2.03
N PHE A 46 6.02 -1.95 2.62
CA PHE A 46 4.94 -2.92 2.44
C PHE A 46 3.78 -2.56 3.35
N GLY A 47 2.64 -2.27 2.77
CA GLY A 47 1.43 -1.83 3.45
C GLY A 47 0.21 -2.68 3.08
N GLY A 48 -0.96 -2.12 3.36
CA GLY A 48 -2.23 -2.80 3.20
C GLY A 48 -2.64 -3.56 4.45
N CYS A 49 -3.94 -3.56 4.75
CA CYS A 49 -4.44 -4.12 6.01
C CYS A 49 -4.20 -5.63 6.12
N ALA A 50 -4.40 -6.40 5.04
CA ALA A 50 -4.15 -7.84 5.09
C ALA A 50 -2.67 -8.15 5.30
N GLY A 51 -1.76 -7.41 4.65
CA GLY A 51 -0.33 -7.57 4.84
C GLY A 51 0.12 -7.29 6.27
N ASN A 52 -0.35 -6.20 6.85
CA ASN A 52 -0.01 -5.82 8.22
C ASN A 52 -0.56 -6.80 9.26
N ILE A 53 -1.80 -7.26 9.08
CA ILE A 53 -2.41 -8.27 9.97
C ILE A 53 -1.66 -9.60 9.85
N ALA A 54 -1.35 -10.04 8.62
CA ALA A 54 -0.61 -11.28 8.39
C ALA A 54 0.79 -11.24 9.03
N TYR A 55 1.50 -10.11 8.89
CA TYR A 55 2.78 -9.91 9.53
C TYR A 55 2.69 -10.02 11.05
N THR A 56 1.74 -9.31 11.66
CA THR A 56 1.55 -9.32 13.11
C THR A 56 1.18 -10.72 13.61
N LEU A 57 0.27 -11.41 12.92
CA LEU A 57 -0.13 -12.76 13.30
C LEU A 57 1.04 -13.75 13.16
N HIS A 58 1.85 -13.62 12.11
CA HIS A 58 3.05 -14.43 11.91
C HIS A 58 4.04 -14.23 13.08
N LEU A 59 4.31 -13.00 13.49
CA LEU A 59 5.19 -12.69 14.62
C LEU A 59 4.69 -13.28 15.96
N LEU A 60 3.37 -13.43 16.11
CA LEU A 60 2.74 -14.06 17.26
C LEU A 60 2.71 -15.60 17.16
N GLY A 61 3.36 -16.20 16.17
CA GLY A 61 3.40 -17.63 15.96
C GLY A 61 2.13 -18.23 15.32
N GLY A 62 1.23 -17.38 14.84
CA GLY A 62 0.03 -17.80 14.11
C GLY A 62 0.32 -18.22 12.67
N LYS A 63 -0.67 -18.78 12.00
CA LYS A 63 -0.60 -19.22 10.59
C LYS A 63 -1.59 -18.41 9.74
N PRO A 64 -1.21 -17.22 9.27
CA PRO A 64 -2.05 -16.44 8.37
C PRO A 64 -2.15 -17.09 6.98
N LEU A 65 -3.34 -17.03 6.39
CA LEU A 65 -3.60 -17.34 5.00
C LEU A 65 -4.15 -16.07 4.36
N VAL A 66 -3.40 -15.46 3.46
CA VAL A 66 -3.73 -14.15 2.89
C VAL A 66 -4.56 -14.31 1.63
N MET A 67 -5.74 -13.71 1.62
CA MET A 67 -6.61 -13.59 0.46
C MET A 67 -6.70 -12.12 0.04
N ALA A 68 -6.05 -11.80 -1.06
CA ALA A 68 -5.85 -10.42 -1.52
C ALA A 68 -5.62 -10.38 -3.04
N ALA A 69 -5.30 -9.20 -3.57
CA ALA A 69 -4.84 -9.07 -4.95
C ALA A 69 -3.61 -8.18 -5.04
N VAL A 70 -2.69 -8.55 -5.92
CA VAL A 70 -1.51 -7.76 -6.31
C VAL A 70 -1.47 -7.57 -7.81
N GLY A 71 -0.84 -6.50 -8.26
CA GLY A 71 -0.67 -6.18 -9.68
C GLY A 71 0.59 -6.80 -10.30
N SER A 72 0.93 -6.31 -11.50
CA SER A 72 2.11 -6.74 -12.26
C SER A 72 3.43 -6.53 -11.51
N ASP A 73 3.48 -5.56 -10.61
CA ASP A 73 4.63 -5.23 -9.74
C ASP A 73 4.61 -5.94 -8.37
N GLY A 74 3.61 -6.81 -8.13
CA GLY A 74 3.39 -7.44 -6.83
C GLY A 74 4.36 -8.59 -6.48
N GLY A 75 5.26 -8.98 -7.39
CA GLY A 75 6.18 -10.10 -7.18
C GLY A 75 7.03 -9.95 -5.92
N GLU A 76 7.53 -8.75 -5.65
CA GLU A 76 8.31 -8.44 -4.43
C GLU A 76 7.49 -8.66 -3.16
N TYR A 77 6.21 -8.28 -3.17
CA TYR A 77 5.31 -8.50 -2.03
C TYR A 77 5.10 -9.99 -1.76
N LEU A 78 4.87 -10.77 -2.82
CA LEU A 78 4.69 -12.21 -2.69
C LEU A 78 5.95 -12.89 -2.16
N GLN A 79 7.13 -12.54 -2.68
CA GLN A 79 8.40 -13.05 -2.17
C GLN A 79 8.59 -12.75 -0.68
N ARG A 80 8.15 -11.58 -0.22
CA ARG A 80 8.20 -11.23 1.20
C ARG A 80 7.31 -12.15 2.04
N LEU A 81 6.07 -12.39 1.63
CA LEU A 81 5.17 -13.32 2.33
C LEU A 81 5.72 -14.74 2.34
N GLU A 82 6.23 -15.22 1.20
CA GLU A 82 6.83 -16.54 1.03
C GLU A 82 8.11 -16.69 1.89
N SER A 83 8.89 -15.62 2.08
CA SER A 83 10.08 -15.64 2.95
C SER A 83 9.73 -15.90 4.43
N TRP A 84 8.50 -15.65 4.83
CA TRP A 84 7.97 -16.01 6.16
C TRP A 84 7.32 -17.39 6.19
N GLY A 85 7.37 -18.13 5.07
CA GLY A 85 6.72 -19.44 4.93
C GLY A 85 5.21 -19.36 4.79
N LEU A 86 4.66 -18.22 4.38
CA LEU A 86 3.23 -18.04 4.18
C LEU A 86 2.82 -18.52 2.78
N ASP A 87 1.65 -19.13 2.72
CA ASP A 87 1.01 -19.55 1.48
C ASP A 87 0.41 -18.34 0.76
N THR A 88 0.81 -18.13 -0.49
CA THR A 88 0.34 -17.05 -1.36
C THR A 88 -0.68 -17.52 -2.43
N SER A 89 -1.14 -18.77 -2.34
CA SER A 89 -2.03 -19.39 -3.35
C SER A 89 -3.37 -18.66 -3.52
N LEU A 90 -3.86 -17.99 -2.48
CA LEU A 90 -5.08 -17.18 -2.51
C LEU A 90 -4.85 -15.71 -2.86
N VAL A 91 -3.62 -15.33 -3.17
CA VAL A 91 -3.32 -13.97 -3.64
C VAL A 91 -3.46 -13.94 -5.16
N ARG A 92 -4.49 -13.24 -5.63
CA ARG A 92 -4.72 -13.02 -7.06
C ARG A 92 -3.62 -12.15 -7.65
N ARG A 93 -3.13 -12.53 -8.83
CA ARG A 93 -2.18 -11.73 -9.62
C ARG A 93 -2.90 -11.11 -10.81
N ALA A 94 -3.05 -9.80 -10.81
CA ALA A 94 -3.65 -9.03 -11.90
C ALA A 94 -2.54 -8.43 -12.77
N SER A 95 -2.39 -8.94 -14.00
CA SER A 95 -1.31 -8.52 -14.91
C SER A 95 -1.59 -7.20 -15.64
N ASP A 96 -2.84 -6.76 -15.63
CA ASP A 96 -3.37 -5.60 -16.34
C ASP A 96 -3.33 -4.29 -15.54
N THR A 97 -2.88 -4.34 -14.29
CA THR A 97 -2.79 -3.18 -13.40
C THR A 97 -1.61 -3.31 -12.44
N TYR A 98 -1.33 -2.24 -11.69
CA TYR A 98 -0.35 -2.24 -10.60
C TYR A 98 -0.99 -2.67 -9.28
N THR A 99 -0.17 -3.06 -8.32
CA THR A 99 -0.59 -3.25 -6.91
C THR A 99 -1.10 -1.92 -6.35
N ALA A 100 -2.02 -1.98 -5.40
CA ALA A 100 -2.49 -0.79 -4.69
C ALA A 100 -1.30 0.00 -4.12
N GLN A 101 -1.36 1.33 -4.24
CA GLN A 101 -0.25 2.20 -3.84
C GLN A 101 -0.76 3.50 -3.23
N ALA A 102 -0.20 3.87 -2.08
CA ALA A 102 -0.31 5.20 -1.51
C ALA A 102 0.99 5.97 -1.76
N ILE A 103 0.88 7.20 -2.25
CA ILE A 103 2.00 8.14 -2.41
C ILE A 103 1.74 9.26 -1.41
N ILE A 104 2.58 9.34 -0.38
CA ILE A 104 2.38 10.18 0.80
C ILE A 104 3.50 11.21 0.87
N ILE A 105 3.14 12.47 0.92
CA ILE A 105 4.06 13.57 1.18
C ILE A 105 3.67 14.20 2.51
N THR A 106 4.63 14.29 3.45
CA THR A 106 4.42 14.90 4.77
C THR A 106 5.29 16.14 4.89
N ASP A 107 4.74 17.24 5.38
CA ASP A 107 5.47 18.48 5.66
C ASP A 107 5.99 18.57 7.11
N GLU A 108 6.68 19.69 7.44
CA GLU A 108 7.24 19.90 8.79
C GLU A 108 6.17 20.05 9.88
N ASP A 109 4.95 20.44 9.52
CA ASP A 109 3.82 20.57 10.46
C ASP A 109 3.00 19.27 10.56
N ASN A 110 3.49 18.14 9.99
CA ASN A 110 2.79 16.84 9.90
C ASN A 110 1.48 16.89 9.08
N ASN A 111 1.32 17.86 8.20
CA ASN A 111 0.25 17.80 7.20
C ASN A 111 0.63 16.80 6.12
N GLN A 112 -0.37 16.11 5.56
CA GLN A 112 -0.15 15.09 4.53
C GLN A 112 -0.97 15.39 3.28
N ILE A 113 -0.32 15.20 2.14
CA ILE A 113 -0.98 15.09 0.84
C ILE A 113 -0.78 13.65 0.37
N THR A 114 -1.88 12.95 0.10
CA THR A 114 -1.84 11.55 -0.30
C THR A 114 -2.56 11.37 -1.63
N ALA A 115 -1.87 10.75 -2.59
CA ALA A 115 -2.48 10.19 -3.78
C ALA A 115 -2.61 8.68 -3.59
N PHE A 116 -3.80 8.11 -3.80
CA PHE A 116 -4.04 6.69 -3.66
C PHE A 116 -4.49 6.07 -4.97
N HIS A 117 -3.74 5.06 -5.43
CA HIS A 117 -4.06 4.22 -6.57
C HIS A 117 -4.55 2.85 -6.07
N PRO A 118 -5.82 2.49 -6.23
CA PRO A 118 -6.35 1.23 -5.73
C PRO A 118 -5.86 0.00 -6.51
N GLY A 119 -5.57 0.15 -7.81
CA GLY A 119 -5.01 -0.89 -8.65
C GLY A 119 -5.68 -2.25 -8.52
N ALA A 120 -4.88 -3.29 -8.37
CA ALA A 120 -5.35 -4.68 -8.26
C ALA A 120 -6.30 -4.93 -7.09
N MET A 121 -6.30 -4.09 -6.06
CA MET A 121 -7.24 -4.20 -4.94
C MET A 121 -8.69 -4.16 -5.41
N GLN A 122 -9.00 -3.44 -6.48
CA GLN A 122 -10.35 -3.38 -7.08
C GLN A 122 -10.80 -4.73 -7.65
N GLN A 123 -9.88 -5.66 -7.92
CA GLN A 123 -10.16 -7.00 -8.43
C GLN A 123 -10.20 -8.07 -7.33
N ALA A 124 -10.04 -7.69 -6.05
CA ALA A 124 -10.01 -8.64 -4.92
C ALA A 124 -11.31 -9.46 -4.80
N HIS A 125 -12.46 -8.90 -5.23
CA HIS A 125 -13.76 -9.56 -5.20
C HIS A 125 -13.88 -10.76 -6.16
N VAL A 126 -12.95 -10.92 -7.11
CA VAL A 126 -12.96 -12.04 -8.06
C VAL A 126 -12.60 -13.37 -7.38
N THR A 127 -11.83 -13.30 -6.30
CA THR A 127 -11.53 -14.46 -5.46
C THR A 127 -12.55 -14.52 -4.33
N THR A 128 -13.30 -15.61 -4.24
CA THR A 128 -14.34 -15.80 -3.23
C THR A 128 -13.93 -16.86 -2.21
N VAL A 129 -14.40 -16.71 -0.97
CA VAL A 129 -14.27 -17.77 0.04
C VAL A 129 -15.23 -18.90 -0.36
N PRO A 130 -14.76 -20.16 -0.50
CA PRO A 130 -15.66 -21.29 -0.74
C PRO A 130 -16.66 -21.42 0.40
N GLU A 131 -17.93 -21.77 0.05
CA GLU A 131 -18.97 -22.09 1.04
C GLU A 131 -18.67 -23.39 1.77
#